data_2333499dc6c2ed84f2e554609668bb45
#
_entry.id   2333499dc6c2ed84f2e554609668bb45
#
_cell.length_a   1.000
_cell.length_b   1.000
_cell.length_c   1.000
_cell.angle_alpha   90.00
_cell.angle_beta   90.00
_cell.angle_gamma   90.00
#
_symmetry.space_group_name_H-M   'P 1'
#
loop_
_entity.id
_entity.type
_entity.pdbx_description
1 polymer ?
#
loop_
_entity_poly.entity_id
_entity_poly.type
_entity_poly.pdbx_seq_one_letter_code
_entity_poly.pdbx_strand_id
1 'polypeptide(L)'
;VVWVTAYVRRCSSAGAFAAISRKGDESAGAIFIECLHKDGTDLFGPRTREDGSRGFEKVLGSATNVDVADRLERESRFDSDLWVVTVEDRDGRHFLTADEYE
;
A
#
# COMPACT_ATOMS: atom_id res chain seq x y z
N VAL A 1 -9.58 8.54 -5.77
CA VAL A 1 -9.24 7.54 -6.79
C VAL A 1 -10.08 6.29 -6.58
N VAL A 2 -10.66 5.83 -7.66
CA VAL A 2 -11.61 4.71 -7.61
C VAL A 2 -10.98 3.44 -7.04
N TRP A 3 -9.75 3.14 -7.46
CA TRP A 3 -9.08 1.93 -6.99
C TRP A 3 -8.84 1.93 -5.48
N VAL A 4 -8.39 3.05 -4.94
CA VAL A 4 -8.09 3.16 -3.51
C VAL A 4 -9.36 2.94 -2.69
N THR A 5 -10.45 3.58 -3.07
CA THR A 5 -11.73 3.43 -2.37
C THR A 5 -12.23 1.98 -2.44
N ALA A 6 -12.12 1.35 -3.61
CA ALA A 6 -12.53 -0.04 -3.78
C ALA A 6 -11.67 -0.99 -2.96
N TYR A 7 -10.36 -0.73 -2.91
CA TYR A 7 -9.44 -1.55 -2.14
C TYR A 7 -9.73 -1.46 -0.63
N VAL A 8 -9.93 -0.25 -0.12
CA VAL A 8 -10.28 -0.06 1.30
C VAL A 8 -11.57 -0.82 1.63
N ARG A 9 -12.56 -0.74 0.76
CA ARG A 9 -13.82 -1.46 0.96
C ARG A 9 -13.60 -2.97 0.93
N ARG A 10 -12.76 -3.45 0.04
CA ARG A 10 -12.42 -4.87 -0.06
C ARG A 10 -11.82 -5.38 1.25
N CYS A 11 -10.85 -4.66 1.81
CA CYS A 11 -10.22 -5.02 3.07
C CYS A 11 -11.21 -5.02 4.23
N SER A 12 -12.02 -3.97 4.31
CA SER A 12 -13.02 -3.84 5.38
C SER A 12 -14.05 -4.94 5.32
N SER A 13 -14.49 -5.29 4.12
CA SER A 13 -15.47 -6.37 3.92
C SER A 13 -14.92 -7.73 4.32
N ALA A 14 -13.59 -7.90 4.27
CA ALA A 14 -12.93 -9.14 4.67
C ALA A 14 -12.59 -9.18 6.16
N GLY A 15 -12.97 -8.15 6.92
CA GLY A 15 -12.78 -8.11 8.36
C GLY A 15 -11.53 -7.40 8.84
N ALA A 16 -10.75 -6.80 7.94
CA ALA A 16 -9.59 -6.04 8.34
C ALA A 16 -9.94 -4.58 8.57
N PHE A 17 -9.08 -3.87 9.28
CA PHE A 17 -9.18 -2.42 9.36
C PHE A 17 -8.43 -1.83 8.17
N ALA A 18 -9.03 -0.88 7.48
CA ALA A 18 -8.36 -0.20 6.37
C ALA A 18 -8.80 1.26 6.30
N ALA A 19 -7.84 2.14 6.03
CA ALA A 19 -8.11 3.58 5.94
C ALA A 19 -7.07 4.24 5.05
N ILE A 20 -7.44 5.38 4.47
CA ILE A 20 -6.51 6.22 3.74
C ILE A 20 -5.78 7.09 4.76
N SER A 21 -4.48 6.84 4.95
CA SER A 21 -3.65 7.58 5.89
C SER A 21 -3.09 8.86 5.29
N ARG A 22 -2.88 8.86 3.98
CA ARG A 22 -2.44 10.04 3.26
C ARG A 22 -3.16 10.10 1.92
N LYS A 23 -3.86 11.20 1.69
CA LYS A 23 -4.55 11.43 0.43
C LYS A 23 -3.57 12.04 -0.56
N GLY A 24 -3.46 11.44 -1.74
CA GLY A 24 -2.64 11.95 -2.81
C GLY A 24 -3.45 12.65 -3.88
N ASP A 25 -2.86 12.78 -5.07
CA ASP A 25 -3.53 13.40 -6.19
C ASP A 25 -4.53 12.45 -6.82
N GLU A 26 -5.69 12.98 -7.21
CA GLU A 26 -6.80 12.18 -7.76
C GLU A 26 -6.46 11.54 -9.11
N SER A 27 -5.69 12.22 -9.94
CA SER A 27 -5.39 11.77 -11.31
C SER A 27 -4.01 11.16 -11.45
N ALA A 28 -3.15 11.32 -10.45
CA ALA A 28 -1.78 10.83 -10.50
C ALA A 28 -1.35 10.54 -9.07
N GLY A 29 -0.13 10.07 -8.91
CA GLY A 29 0.40 9.78 -7.59
C GLY A 29 0.52 8.30 -7.36
N ALA A 30 1.68 7.87 -6.87
CA ALA A 30 1.92 6.49 -6.52
C ALA A 30 1.07 6.09 -5.32
N ILE A 31 0.67 4.83 -5.28
CA ILE A 31 -0.11 4.29 -4.17
C ILE A 31 0.79 3.35 -3.38
N PHE A 32 0.95 3.65 -2.10
CA PHE A 32 1.66 2.77 -1.18
C PHE A 32 0.66 2.18 -0.20
N ILE A 33 0.89 0.93 0.18
CA ILE A 33 0.03 0.21 1.12
C ILE A 33 0.91 -0.29 2.25
N GLU A 34 0.61 0.12 3.48
CA GLU A 34 1.27 -0.42 4.66
C GLU A 34 0.33 -1.38 5.35
N CYS A 35 0.78 -2.63 5.48
CA CYS A 35 -0.01 -3.70 6.10
C CYS A 35 0.61 -4.05 7.45
N LEU A 36 -0.07 -3.68 8.51
CA LEU A 36 0.38 -3.95 9.88
C LEU A 36 -0.12 -5.33 10.31
N HIS A 37 0.81 -6.15 10.79
CA HIS A 37 0.48 -7.49 11.27
C HIS A 37 1.25 -7.78 12.55
N LYS A 38 1.11 -9.00 13.08
CA LYS A 38 1.69 -9.35 14.37
C LYS A 38 3.22 -9.30 14.41
N ASP A 39 3.89 -9.45 13.26
CA ASP A 39 5.35 -9.51 13.18
C ASP A 39 5.99 -8.23 12.67
N GLY A 40 5.21 -7.20 12.38
CA GLY A 40 5.72 -5.94 11.85
C GLY A 40 4.82 -5.39 10.77
N THR A 41 5.41 -4.60 9.88
CA THR A 41 4.66 -3.96 8.79
C THR A 41 5.28 -4.32 7.44
N ASP A 42 4.43 -4.77 6.52
CA ASP A 42 4.82 -4.96 5.13
C ASP A 42 4.43 -3.70 4.36
N LEU A 43 5.35 -3.19 3.57
CA LEU A 43 5.08 -2.04 2.72
C LEU A 43 5.07 -2.48 1.27
N PHE A 44 3.97 -2.17 0.57
CA PHE A 44 3.83 -2.43 -0.86
C PHE A 44 3.87 -1.10 -1.60
N GLY A 45 4.53 -1.10 -2.74
CA GLY A 45 4.61 0.07 -3.59
C GLY A 45 4.34 -0.28 -5.03
N PRO A 46 4.26 0.73 -5.91
CA PRO A 46 3.96 0.49 -7.31
C PRO A 46 5.10 -0.22 -8.02
N ARG A 47 4.74 -1.08 -8.96
CA ARG A 47 5.67 -1.77 -9.82
C ARG A 47 5.18 -1.67 -11.27
N THR A 48 6.09 -1.36 -12.19
CA THR A 48 5.82 -1.44 -13.61
C THR A 48 6.41 -2.73 -14.13
N ARG A 49 5.57 -3.58 -14.73
CA ARG A 49 5.99 -4.87 -15.26
C ARG A 49 6.63 -4.70 -16.64
N GLU A 50 7.27 -5.78 -17.12
CA GLU A 50 7.95 -5.75 -18.42
C GLU A 50 7.01 -5.42 -19.57
N ASP A 51 5.75 -5.82 -19.49
CA ASP A 51 4.76 -5.53 -20.51
C ASP A 51 4.16 -4.14 -20.40
N GLY A 52 4.64 -3.33 -19.44
CA GLY A 52 4.15 -1.97 -19.22
C GLY A 52 2.95 -1.87 -18.29
N SER A 53 2.37 -3.00 -17.89
CA SER A 53 1.26 -2.97 -16.94
C SER A 53 1.73 -2.61 -15.54
N ARG A 54 0.80 -2.13 -14.72
CA ARG A 54 1.11 -1.72 -13.34
C ARG A 54 0.59 -2.72 -12.33
N GLY A 55 1.33 -2.85 -11.24
CA GLY A 55 0.95 -3.67 -10.12
C GLY A 55 1.67 -3.18 -8.87
N PHE A 56 1.75 -4.04 -7.88
CA PHE A 56 2.42 -3.76 -6.62
C PHE A 56 3.54 -4.74 -6.37
N GLU A 57 4.52 -4.31 -5.60
CA GLU A 57 5.58 -5.17 -5.10
C GLU A 57 5.80 -4.90 -3.63
N LYS A 58 6.28 -5.90 -2.90
CA LYS A 58 6.63 -5.73 -1.50
C LYS A 58 8.00 -5.07 -1.44
N VAL A 59 8.06 -3.84 -0.95
CA VAL A 59 9.32 -3.11 -0.84
C VAL A 59 9.96 -3.23 0.54
N LEU A 60 9.17 -3.52 1.57
CA LEU A 60 9.67 -3.85 2.91
C LEU A 60 8.81 -4.98 3.48
N GLY A 61 9.43 -5.92 4.19
CA GLY A 61 8.73 -7.03 4.84
C GLY A 61 9.00 -7.05 6.32
N SER A 62 7.95 -7.17 7.13
CA SER A 62 8.01 -7.24 8.60
C SER A 62 8.93 -6.15 9.17
N ALA A 63 8.79 -4.95 8.66
CA ALA A 63 9.64 -3.83 9.01
C ALA A 63 9.10 -3.12 10.26
N THR A 64 9.96 -2.32 10.88
CA THR A 64 9.54 -1.48 12.01
C THR A 64 8.76 -0.28 11.50
N ASN A 65 7.98 0.33 12.39
CA ASN A 65 7.26 1.55 12.03
C ASN A 65 8.21 2.67 11.61
N VAL A 66 9.40 2.75 12.22
CA VAL A 66 10.39 3.75 11.88
C VAL A 66 10.89 3.54 10.45
N ASP A 67 11.22 2.31 10.08
CA ASP A 67 11.70 2.01 8.75
C ASP A 67 10.65 2.31 7.68
N VAL A 68 9.39 2.00 7.97
CA VAL A 68 8.30 2.31 7.04
C VAL A 68 8.13 3.81 6.89
N ALA A 69 8.13 4.55 8.02
CA ALA A 69 7.99 6.00 7.98
C ALA A 69 9.14 6.66 7.21
N ASP A 70 10.37 6.20 7.43
CA ASP A 70 11.54 6.72 6.72
C ASP A 70 11.44 6.46 5.21
N ARG A 71 10.98 5.27 4.84
CA ARG A 71 10.82 4.93 3.42
C ARG A 71 9.76 5.78 2.76
N LEU A 72 8.61 5.94 3.42
CA LEU A 72 7.52 6.75 2.88
C LEU A 72 7.93 8.22 2.77
N GLU A 73 8.71 8.71 3.72
CA GLU A 73 9.21 10.08 3.65
C GLU A 73 10.13 10.28 2.45
N ARG A 74 11.02 9.31 2.20
CA ARG A 74 11.89 9.37 1.01
C ARG A 74 11.09 9.32 -0.28
N GLU A 75 10.09 8.45 -0.35
CA GLU A 75 9.24 8.35 -1.54
C GLU A 75 8.49 9.65 -1.78
N SER A 76 8.03 10.31 -0.72
CA SER A 76 7.29 11.56 -0.85
C SER A 76 8.14 12.72 -1.38
N ARG A 77 9.46 12.62 -1.29
CA ARG A 77 10.35 13.62 -1.87
C ARG A 77 10.39 13.55 -3.39
N PHE A 78 10.16 12.36 -3.95
CA PHE A 78 10.10 12.15 -5.40
C PHE A 78 8.68 12.30 -5.94
N ASP A 79 7.70 11.94 -5.15
CA ASP A 79 6.29 12.04 -5.53
C ASP A 79 5.50 12.58 -4.35
N SER A 80 5.34 13.91 -4.31
CA SER A 80 4.60 14.57 -3.23
C SER A 80 3.10 14.27 -3.28
N ASP A 81 2.61 13.70 -4.38
CA ASP A 81 1.20 13.38 -4.61
C ASP A 81 0.86 11.93 -4.26
N LEU A 82 1.74 11.23 -3.59
CA LEU A 82 1.53 9.82 -3.29
C LEU A 82 0.40 9.60 -2.27
N TRP A 83 -0.23 8.44 -2.39
CA TRP A 83 -1.25 7.97 -1.46
C TRP A 83 -0.65 6.95 -0.50
N VAL A 84 -1.14 6.92 0.72
CA VAL A 84 -0.82 5.84 1.66
C VAL A 84 -2.12 5.27 2.20
N VAL A 85 -2.27 3.96 2.02
CA VAL A 85 -3.39 3.20 2.60
C VAL A 85 -2.82 2.34 3.71
N THR A 86 -3.46 2.36 4.87
CA THR A 86 -3.07 1.55 6.01
C THR A 86 -4.07 0.42 6.19
N VAL A 87 -3.56 -0.80 6.24
CA VAL A 87 -4.36 -2.00 6.49
C VAL A 87 -3.82 -2.66 7.75
N GLU A 88 -4.72 -3.02 8.67
CA GLU A 88 -4.35 -3.77 9.87
C GLU A 88 -5.04 -5.12 9.81
N ASP A 89 -4.24 -6.17 9.69
CA ASP A 89 -4.71 -7.53 9.66
C ASP A 89 -3.69 -8.40 10.39
N ARG A 90 -4.13 -9.02 11.46
CA ARG A 90 -3.25 -9.80 12.32
C ARG A 90 -2.49 -10.88 11.56
N ASP A 91 -3.14 -11.49 10.57
CA ASP A 91 -2.57 -12.60 9.80
C ASP A 91 -1.73 -12.13 8.61
N GLY A 92 -1.61 -10.82 8.43
CA GLY A 92 -0.76 -10.26 7.38
C GLY A 92 -1.32 -10.35 5.97
N ARG A 93 -2.65 -10.46 5.84
CA ARG A 93 -3.28 -10.51 4.50
C ARG A 93 -3.25 -9.13 3.88
N HIS A 94 -2.77 -9.04 2.65
CA HIS A 94 -2.71 -7.76 1.94
C HIS A 94 -3.93 -7.50 1.05
N PHE A 95 -4.74 -8.52 0.79
CA PHE A 95 -5.98 -8.43 0.00
C PHE A 95 -5.77 -7.97 -1.45
N LEU A 96 -4.56 -7.98 -1.95
CA LEU A 96 -4.29 -7.72 -3.36
C LEU A 96 -4.57 -8.99 -4.15
N THR A 97 -5.10 -8.83 -5.36
CA THR A 97 -5.34 -9.98 -6.24
C THR A 97 -4.04 -10.40 -6.90
N ALA A 98 -4.05 -11.59 -7.53
CA ALA A 98 -2.88 -12.07 -8.27
C ALA A 98 -2.50 -11.12 -9.40
N ASP A 99 -3.48 -10.46 -10.02
CA ASP A 99 -3.21 -9.49 -11.08
C ASP A 99 -2.57 -8.22 -10.54
N GLU A 100 -2.84 -7.88 -9.29
CA GLU A 100 -2.32 -6.67 -8.65
C GLU A 100 -0.94 -6.88 -8.04
N TYR A 101 -0.69 -8.08 -7.51
CA TYR A 101 0.55 -8.37 -6.80
C TYR A 101 1.18 -9.65 -7.33
N GLU A 102 2.26 -9.51 -8.03
CA GLU A 102 3.01 -10.63 -8.54
C GLU A 102 4.45 -10.31 -8.75
#